data_28a76929aa55c63df0f45defe06573fd
#
_entry.id   28a76929aa55c63df0f45defe06573fd
#
_cell.length_a   1.000
_cell.length_b   1.000
_cell.length_c   1.000
_cell.angle_alpha   90.00
_cell.angle_beta   90.00
_cell.angle_gamma   90.00
#
_symmetry.space_group_name_H-M   'P 1'
#
loop_
_entity.id
_entity.type
_entity.pdbx_description
1 polymer ?
#
loop_
_entity_poly.entity_id
_entity_poly.type
_entity_poly.pdbx_seq_one_letter_code
_entity_poly.pdbx_strand_id
1 'polypeptide(L)'
;GKSPVFLTILNGAVIFATDLIRNINLDCEIEFLSAKSYGKAMESSGKVELQHYGLDLKDKDVIIVEDIVDTGHTLTNLLKNISQFEPKSVRCASLLSKPAMRQVEVKVDYIGIEIDPIFVVGYGLDYASKGRQLPAIYKLAE
;
A
#
# COMPACT_ATOMS: atom_id res chain seq x y z
N GLY A 1 23.90 5.51 -6.83
CA GLY A 1 22.78 4.61 -6.81
C GLY A 1 21.70 5.03 -5.83
N LYS A 2 20.49 4.68 -6.14
CA LYS A 2 19.34 4.91 -5.26
C LYS A 2 19.10 3.69 -4.40
N SER A 3 18.82 3.91 -3.12
CA SER A 3 18.41 2.86 -2.19
C SER A 3 17.01 3.22 -1.69
N PRO A 4 15.95 2.79 -2.40
CA PRO A 4 14.60 3.17 -2.01
C PRO A 4 14.13 2.46 -0.74
N VAL A 5 13.16 3.07 -0.06
CA VAL A 5 12.42 2.46 1.03
C VAL A 5 11.10 1.92 0.48
N PHE A 6 10.88 0.63 0.60
CA PHE A 6 9.59 0.02 0.28
C PHE A 6 8.74 0.03 1.54
N LEU A 7 7.74 0.90 1.55
CA LEU A 7 6.79 1.02 2.66
C LEU A 7 5.56 0.17 2.36
N THR A 8 5.50 -1.00 2.97
CA THR A 8 4.44 -1.98 2.74
C THR A 8 3.26 -1.73 3.66
N ILE A 9 2.08 -1.62 3.11
CA ILE A 9 0.86 -1.38 3.87
C ILE A 9 0.24 -2.73 4.25
N LEU A 10 0.35 -3.07 5.51
CA LEU A 10 -0.17 -4.32 6.06
C LEU A 10 -1.67 -4.26 6.30
N ASN A 11 -2.40 -5.34 6.29
CA ASN A 11 -1.88 -6.72 6.03
C ASN A 11 -1.93 -7.11 4.56
N GLY A 12 -2.82 -6.52 3.77
CA GLY A 12 -3.16 -6.96 2.41
C GLY A 12 -1.99 -7.01 1.45
N ALA A 13 -1.02 -6.11 1.60
CA ALA A 13 0.10 -6.01 0.67
C ALA A 13 1.29 -6.92 1.02
N VAL A 14 1.22 -7.70 2.11
CA VAL A 14 2.40 -8.44 2.59
C VAL A 14 2.91 -9.46 1.57
N ILE A 15 2.03 -10.21 0.94
CA ILE A 15 2.43 -11.26 -0.02
C ILE A 15 3.00 -10.62 -1.29
N PHE A 16 2.30 -9.66 -1.86
CA PHE A 16 2.75 -8.95 -3.04
C PHE A 16 4.10 -8.25 -2.81
N ALA A 17 4.24 -7.54 -1.69
CA ALA A 17 5.47 -6.83 -1.37
C ALA A 17 6.65 -7.79 -1.25
N THR A 18 6.44 -8.92 -0.60
CA THR A 18 7.48 -9.95 -0.42
C THR A 18 7.97 -10.46 -1.77
N ASP A 19 7.05 -10.80 -2.65
CA ASP A 19 7.40 -11.28 -3.99
C ASP A 19 8.05 -10.18 -4.83
N LEU A 20 7.51 -8.96 -4.76
CA LEU A 20 8.05 -7.82 -5.50
C LEU A 20 9.50 -7.55 -5.12
N ILE A 21 9.77 -7.42 -3.83
CA ILE A 21 11.10 -7.06 -3.31
C ILE A 21 12.14 -8.13 -3.66
N ARG A 22 11.76 -9.39 -3.60
CA ARG A 22 12.65 -10.50 -3.93
C ARG A 22 13.02 -10.55 -5.42
N ASN A 23 12.27 -9.87 -6.27
CA ASN A 23 12.51 -9.81 -7.71
C ASN A 23 13.20 -8.51 -8.14
N ILE A 24 13.55 -7.65 -7.19
CA ILE A 24 14.24 -6.39 -7.46
C ILE A 24 15.73 -6.58 -7.19
N ASN A 25 16.55 -6.12 -8.13
CA ASN A 25 18.01 -6.18 -8.01
C ASN A 25 18.57 -4.80 -7.62
N LEU A 26 18.15 -4.32 -6.46
CA LEU A 26 18.57 -3.04 -5.89
C LEU A 26 18.75 -3.19 -4.39
N ASP A 27 19.70 -2.48 -3.83
CA ASP A 27 19.73 -2.29 -2.39
C ASP A 27 18.51 -1.47 -1.98
N CYS A 28 17.81 -1.91 -0.95
CA CYS A 28 16.61 -1.23 -0.49
C CYS A 28 16.38 -1.46 1.00
N GLU A 29 15.64 -0.55 1.59
CA GLU A 29 15.10 -0.73 2.94
C GLU A 29 13.66 -1.21 2.83
N ILE A 30 13.21 -1.96 3.82
CA ILE A 30 11.84 -2.47 3.91
C ILE A 30 11.24 -1.98 5.21
N GLU A 31 10.13 -1.28 5.12
CA GLU A 31 9.38 -0.78 6.26
C GLU A 31 7.91 -1.19 6.13
N PHE A 32 7.23 -1.28 7.27
CA PHE A 32 5.84 -1.70 7.33
C PHE A 32 5.00 -0.68 8.07
N LEU A 33 3.79 -0.46 7.57
CA LEU A 33 2.80 0.38 8.22
C LEU A 33 1.46 -0.36 8.21
N SER A 34 0.90 -0.59 9.39
CA SER A 34 -0.40 -1.24 9.49
C SER A 34 -1.52 -0.27 9.13
N ALA A 35 -2.36 -0.65 8.17
CA ALA A 35 -3.52 0.14 7.79
C ALA A 35 -4.50 0.32 8.96
N LYS A 36 -4.62 -0.67 9.85
CA LYS A 36 -5.44 -0.58 11.06
C LYS A 36 -4.92 0.48 12.02
N SER A 37 -3.62 0.47 12.28
CA SER A 37 -2.99 1.45 13.17
C SER A 37 -3.08 2.85 12.58
N TYR A 38 -2.87 2.97 11.27
CA TYR A 38 -3.05 4.22 10.54
C TYR A 38 -4.48 4.75 10.68
N GLY A 39 -5.49 3.90 10.44
CA GLY A 39 -6.89 4.27 10.56
C GLY A 39 -7.26 4.72 11.98
N LYS A 40 -6.80 4.00 13.01
CA LYS A 40 -7.00 4.36 14.41
C LYS A 40 -6.36 5.71 14.77
N ALA A 41 -5.14 5.96 14.30
CA ALA A 41 -4.46 7.21 14.55
C ALA A 41 -5.23 8.39 13.91
N MET A 42 -5.77 8.20 12.72
CA MET A 42 -6.63 9.20 12.06
C MET A 42 -7.90 9.50 12.86
N GLU A 43 -8.57 8.45 13.36
CA GLU A 43 -9.81 8.60 14.12
C GLU A 43 -9.60 9.33 15.45
N SER A 44 -8.49 9.07 16.13
CA SER A 44 -8.25 9.60 17.47
C SER A 44 -7.72 11.03 17.48
N SER A 45 -6.97 11.47 16.50
CA SER A 45 -6.30 12.77 16.55
C SER A 45 -6.54 13.65 15.32
N GLY A 46 -7.14 13.14 14.27
CA GLY A 46 -7.24 13.83 12.99
C GLY A 46 -5.89 14.02 12.29
N LYS A 47 -4.82 13.63 12.94
CA LYS A 47 -3.46 13.57 12.39
C LYS A 47 -2.89 12.19 12.64
N VAL A 48 -2.15 11.67 11.68
CA VAL A 48 -1.40 10.45 11.86
C VAL A 48 -0.06 10.80 12.48
N GLU A 49 0.14 10.37 13.72
CA GLU A 49 1.44 10.49 14.37
C GLU A 49 2.30 9.29 14.00
N LEU A 50 2.72 9.24 12.74
CA LEU A 50 3.52 8.13 12.22
C LEU A 50 4.89 8.03 12.90
N GLN A 51 5.35 9.08 13.55
CA GLN A 51 6.59 9.10 14.31
C GLN A 51 6.63 8.01 15.39
N HIS A 52 5.46 7.63 15.93
CA HIS A 52 5.36 6.57 16.93
C HIS A 52 5.65 5.18 16.36
N TYR A 53 5.71 5.05 15.03
CA TYR A 53 5.99 3.78 14.37
C TYR A 53 7.47 3.63 13.98
N GLY A 54 8.31 4.59 14.37
CA GLY A 54 9.74 4.53 14.13
C GLY A 54 10.15 4.71 12.67
N LEU A 55 9.27 5.31 11.86
CA LEU A 55 9.58 5.54 10.44
C LEU A 55 10.52 6.72 10.27
N ASP A 56 11.62 6.51 9.58
CA ASP A 56 12.54 7.56 9.14
C ASP A 56 12.57 7.57 7.62
N LEU A 57 11.88 8.55 7.03
CA LEU A 57 11.73 8.67 5.58
C LEU A 57 12.40 9.92 5.03
N LYS A 58 13.02 10.73 5.89
CA LYS A 58 13.60 12.01 5.48
C LYS A 58 14.68 11.82 4.42
N ASP A 59 14.57 12.61 3.36
CA ASP A 59 15.50 12.62 2.22
C ASP A 59 15.63 11.27 1.48
N LYS A 60 14.67 10.36 1.70
CA LYS A 60 14.66 9.04 1.06
C LYS A 60 13.67 8.97 -0.09
N ASP A 61 13.97 8.12 -1.06
CA ASP A 61 13.02 7.77 -2.12
C ASP A 61 12.10 6.67 -1.55
N VAL A 62 10.81 6.96 -1.42
CA VAL A 62 9.83 6.05 -0.82
C VAL A 62 8.94 5.46 -1.90
N ILE A 63 8.75 4.15 -1.85
CA ILE A 63 7.78 3.44 -2.69
C ILE A 63 6.76 2.80 -1.76
N ILE A 64 5.53 3.31 -1.79
CA ILE A 64 4.41 2.73 -1.05
C ILE A 64 3.96 1.49 -1.82
N VAL A 65 3.83 0.37 -1.12
CA VAL A 65 3.37 -0.88 -1.71
C VAL A 65 1.98 -1.20 -1.15
N GLU A 66 0.99 -1.18 -2.05
CA GLU A 66 -0.42 -1.42 -1.76
C GLU A 66 -0.89 -2.73 -2.42
N ASP A 67 -1.89 -3.37 -1.82
CA ASP A 67 -2.55 -4.51 -2.43
C ASP A 67 -3.54 -4.07 -3.52
N ILE A 68 -4.35 -3.08 -3.22
CA ILE A 68 -5.37 -2.59 -4.14
C ILE A 68 -5.64 -1.10 -3.92
N VAL A 69 -5.83 -0.38 -5.00
CA VAL A 69 -6.32 0.99 -4.98
C VAL A 69 -7.73 0.99 -5.56
N ASP A 70 -8.69 1.36 -4.72
CA ASP A 70 -10.11 1.31 -5.00
C ASP A 70 -10.65 2.73 -5.25
N THR A 71 -11.23 3.37 -4.21
CA THR A 71 -11.76 4.74 -4.32
C THR A 71 -10.66 5.80 -4.43
N GLY A 72 -9.48 5.51 -3.90
CA GLY A 72 -8.34 6.44 -3.88
C GLY A 72 -8.21 7.24 -2.59
N HIS A 73 -9.22 7.20 -1.71
CA HIS A 73 -9.19 7.99 -0.46
C HIS A 73 -8.04 7.58 0.47
N THR A 74 -7.89 6.28 0.68
CA THR A 74 -6.83 5.76 1.57
C THR A 74 -5.45 6.18 1.09
N LEU A 75 -5.18 5.99 -0.19
CA LEU A 75 -3.88 6.34 -0.77
C LEU A 75 -3.65 7.85 -0.73
N THR A 76 -4.66 8.66 -1.03
CA THR A 76 -4.55 10.13 -0.98
C THR A 76 -4.18 10.59 0.43
N ASN A 77 -4.86 10.08 1.44
CA ASN A 77 -4.57 10.41 2.84
C ASN A 77 -3.18 9.96 3.25
N LEU A 78 -2.80 8.77 2.83
CA LEU A 78 -1.48 8.21 3.12
C LEU A 78 -0.36 9.07 2.51
N LEU A 79 -0.49 9.46 1.25
CA LEU A 79 0.48 10.31 0.57
C LEU A 79 0.62 11.65 1.27
N LYS A 80 -0.49 12.24 1.68
CA LYS A 80 -0.50 13.51 2.42
C LYS A 80 0.25 13.41 3.74
N ASN A 81 0.05 12.33 4.48
CA ASN A 81 0.71 12.15 5.77
C ASN A 81 2.18 11.77 5.63
N ILE A 82 2.52 10.97 4.64
CA ILE A 82 3.92 10.61 4.36
C ILE A 82 4.73 11.85 3.98
N SER A 83 4.13 12.83 3.31
CA SER A 83 4.83 14.07 2.95
C SER A 83 5.37 14.83 4.15
N GLN A 84 4.78 14.67 5.35
CA GLN A 84 5.25 15.29 6.58
C GLN A 84 6.63 14.82 7.03
N PHE A 85 7.06 13.66 6.55
CA PHE A 85 8.38 13.09 6.85
C PHE A 85 9.48 13.64 5.94
N GLU A 86 9.13 14.56 5.05
CA GLU A 86 10.06 15.20 4.12
C GLU A 86 10.86 14.19 3.28
N PRO A 87 10.19 13.20 2.66
CA PRO A 87 10.89 12.28 1.76
C PRO A 87 11.39 13.01 0.53
N LYS A 88 12.43 12.47 -0.08
CA LYS A 88 12.95 13.00 -1.34
C LYS A 88 11.97 12.80 -2.49
N SER A 89 11.33 11.65 -2.52
CA SER A 89 10.27 11.33 -3.48
C SER A 89 9.35 10.28 -2.91
N VAL A 90 8.10 10.26 -3.39
CA VAL A 90 7.12 9.22 -3.02
C VAL A 90 6.45 8.72 -4.29
N ARG A 91 6.46 7.40 -4.47
CA ARG A 91 5.74 6.71 -5.54
C ARG A 91 4.90 5.60 -4.94
N CYS A 92 3.91 5.13 -5.69
CA CYS A 92 3.05 4.05 -5.27
C CYS A 92 3.07 2.91 -6.28
N ALA A 93 3.26 1.71 -5.77
CA ALA A 93 3.09 0.46 -6.51
C ALA A 93 1.89 -0.28 -5.93
N SER A 94 0.91 -0.62 -6.75
CA SER A 94 -0.25 -1.40 -6.34
C SER A 94 -0.38 -2.66 -7.18
N LEU A 95 -0.65 -3.78 -6.52
CA LEU A 95 -0.90 -5.03 -7.23
C LEU A 95 -2.14 -4.90 -8.11
N LEU A 96 -3.21 -4.38 -7.53
CA LEU A 96 -4.49 -4.22 -8.22
C LEU A 96 -4.95 -2.77 -8.19
N SER A 97 -5.70 -2.39 -9.21
CA SER A 97 -6.38 -1.09 -9.28
C SER A 97 -7.76 -1.27 -9.87
N LYS A 98 -8.75 -0.59 -9.26
CA LYS A 98 -10.12 -0.56 -9.77
C LYS A 98 -10.45 0.86 -10.24
N PRO A 99 -10.07 1.24 -11.48
CA PRO A 99 -10.27 2.61 -11.95
C PRO A 99 -11.72 3.08 -11.90
N ALA A 100 -12.67 2.16 -12.17
CA ALA A 100 -14.10 2.47 -12.14
C ALA A 100 -14.62 2.86 -10.76
N MET A 101 -13.89 2.52 -9.69
CA MET A 101 -14.28 2.83 -8.32
C MET A 101 -13.70 4.15 -7.81
N ARG A 102 -12.88 4.84 -8.59
CA ARG A 102 -12.25 6.09 -8.16
C ARG A 102 -13.28 7.14 -7.78
N GLN A 103 -13.11 7.73 -6.62
CA GLN A 103 -13.88 8.87 -6.12
C GLN A 103 -13.02 10.12 -6.04
N VAL A 104 -11.72 9.95 -5.87
CA VAL A 104 -10.76 11.04 -5.89
C VAL A 104 -9.63 10.70 -6.86
N GLU A 105 -9.09 11.71 -7.51
CA GLU A 105 -7.96 11.54 -8.40
C GLU A 105 -6.70 11.29 -7.58
N VAL A 106 -6.00 10.21 -7.88
CA VAL A 106 -4.74 9.86 -7.23
C VAL A 106 -3.86 9.12 -8.23
N LYS A 107 -2.57 9.44 -8.23
CA LYS A 107 -1.62 8.80 -9.11
C LYS A 107 -1.12 7.50 -8.48
N VAL A 108 -1.23 6.41 -9.25
CA VAL A 108 -0.58 5.13 -8.94
C VAL A 108 0.50 4.93 -9.98
N ASP A 109 1.77 4.98 -9.56
CA ASP A 109 2.91 4.99 -10.49
C ASP A 109 3.12 3.64 -11.18
N TYR A 110 2.92 2.55 -10.44
CA TYR A 110 3.10 1.19 -10.94
C TYR A 110 1.88 0.37 -10.60
N ILE A 111 1.20 -0.15 -11.62
CA ILE A 111 -0.01 -0.97 -11.46
C ILE A 111 0.28 -2.35 -12.02
N GLY A 112 0.04 -3.38 -11.21
CA GLY A 112 0.15 -4.75 -11.68
C GLY A 112 -0.97 -5.11 -12.65
N ILE A 113 -2.21 -5.03 -12.18
CA ILE A 113 -3.39 -5.39 -12.97
C ILE A 113 -4.53 -4.42 -12.66
N GLU A 114 -5.16 -3.87 -13.69
CA GLU A 114 -6.43 -3.17 -13.55
C GLU A 114 -7.56 -4.18 -13.63
N ILE A 115 -8.53 -4.09 -12.72
CA ILE A 115 -9.65 -5.00 -12.66
C ILE A 115 -10.98 -4.23 -12.60
N ASP A 116 -12.06 -4.94 -12.95
CA ASP A 116 -13.42 -4.44 -12.81
C ASP A 116 -13.80 -4.28 -11.33
N PRO A 117 -14.88 -3.56 -11.00
CA PRO A 117 -15.33 -3.36 -9.63
C PRO A 117 -15.96 -4.63 -9.04
N ILE A 118 -15.18 -5.68 -8.91
CA ILE A 118 -15.56 -6.98 -8.36
C ILE A 118 -14.80 -7.22 -7.05
N PHE A 119 -15.36 -8.05 -6.18
CA PHE A 119 -14.70 -8.45 -4.95
C PHE A 119 -13.75 -9.61 -5.21
N VAL A 120 -12.51 -9.48 -4.76
CA VAL A 120 -11.46 -10.48 -4.96
C VAL A 120 -10.83 -10.88 -3.64
N VAL A 121 -10.28 -12.09 -3.58
CA VAL A 121 -9.67 -12.68 -2.39
C VAL A 121 -8.46 -13.51 -2.80
N GLY A 122 -7.49 -13.61 -1.92
CA GLY A 122 -6.28 -14.39 -2.14
C GLY A 122 -5.06 -13.52 -2.44
N TYR A 123 -3.91 -14.15 -2.39
CA TYR A 123 -2.62 -13.49 -2.59
C TYR A 123 -2.45 -12.25 -1.69
N GLY A 124 -2.85 -12.39 -0.43
CA GLY A 124 -2.82 -11.31 0.56
C GLY A 124 -4.15 -10.64 0.83
N LEU A 125 -5.07 -10.65 -0.12
CA LEU A 125 -6.41 -10.07 0.02
C LEU A 125 -7.32 -11.00 0.81
N ASP A 126 -8.15 -10.43 1.69
CA ASP A 126 -8.99 -11.22 2.57
C ASP A 126 -10.49 -11.13 2.26
N TYR A 127 -11.19 -12.14 2.77
CA TYR A 127 -12.64 -12.13 2.96
C TYR A 127 -12.91 -12.50 4.41
N ALA A 128 -13.44 -11.56 5.18
CA ALA A 128 -13.70 -11.75 6.61
C ALA A 128 -12.47 -12.32 7.35
N SER A 129 -11.32 -11.73 7.13
CA SER A 129 -10.01 -12.07 7.72
C SER A 129 -9.42 -13.39 7.24
N LYS A 130 -10.04 -14.05 6.27
CA LYS A 130 -9.58 -15.34 5.73
C LYS A 130 -9.25 -15.23 4.25
N GLY A 131 -8.50 -16.20 3.73
CA GLY A 131 -8.19 -16.32 2.32
C GLY A 131 -6.89 -15.67 1.88
N ARG A 132 -6.21 -14.93 2.74
CA ARG A 132 -4.94 -14.25 2.39
C ARG A 132 -3.87 -15.20 1.90
N GLN A 133 -3.87 -16.44 2.38
CA GLN A 133 -2.86 -17.46 2.07
C GLN A 133 -3.05 -18.11 0.69
N LEU A 134 -4.19 -17.89 0.04
CA LEU A 134 -4.43 -18.50 -1.28
C LEU A 134 -3.36 -18.06 -2.28
N PRO A 135 -2.86 -18.98 -3.12
CA PRO A 135 -1.70 -18.68 -3.97
C PRO A 135 -2.02 -17.77 -5.16
N ALA A 136 -3.28 -17.55 -5.45
CA ALA A 136 -3.73 -16.70 -6.53
C ALA A 136 -4.84 -15.77 -6.08
N ILE A 137 -5.23 -14.86 -6.96
CA ILE A 137 -6.35 -13.94 -6.73
C ILE A 137 -7.60 -14.55 -7.35
N TYR A 138 -8.65 -14.67 -6.55
CA TYR A 138 -9.91 -15.28 -6.97
C TYR A 138 -11.04 -14.27 -6.86
N LYS A 139 -11.95 -14.33 -7.80
CA LYS A 139 -13.21 -13.62 -7.73
C LYS A 139 -14.17 -14.41 -6.84
N LEU A 140 -14.90 -13.72 -5.97
CA LEU A 140 -15.94 -14.39 -5.19
C LEU A 140 -17.06 -14.90 -6.09
N ALA A 141 -17.47 -16.14 -5.86
CA ALA A 141 -18.64 -16.69 -6.53
C ALA A 141 -19.90 -16.03 -5.96
N GLU A 142 -20.86 -15.74 -6.84
CA GLU A 142 -22.16 -15.21 -6.46
C GLU A 142 -23.06 -16.30 -5.88
#